data_4c90fe6b4e96e4ab1ccc0530a529ec7a
#
_entry.id   4c90fe6b4e96e4ab1ccc0530a529ec7a
#
_cell.length_a   1.000
_cell.length_b   1.000
_cell.length_c   1.000
_cell.angle_alpha   90.00
_cell.angle_beta   90.00
_cell.angle_gamma   90.00
#
_symmetry.space_group_name_H-M   'P 1'
#
loop_
_entity.id
_entity.type
_entity.pdbx_description
1 polymer ?
#
loop_
_entity_poly.entity_id
_entity_poly.type
_entity_poly.pdbx_seq_one_letter_code
_entity_poly.pdbx_strand_id
1 'polypeptide(L)'
;VCLLKNINMKYDINHEFVSISSQTATHRIILIHGWGADADDLLTLGKEITEKIDFDFEVISLRAPGLHPSGEGRQWYGLYPHDWNGAEGEVNKLLATLKNFDTDQISLKKTILLGFSQGAAMAIDAGFRLNLGLIVACSGYPHPSWALGEKCPPLIISHGLFDDVVPIEASRSIYKQVKCKSSKLCELIEFDGFHQIDSNLIDFISTKISSIF
;
A
#
# COMPACT_ATOMS: atom_id res chain seq x y z
N VAL A 1 -6.39 -21.74 22.00
CA VAL A 1 -6.93 -22.78 21.12
C VAL A 1 -7.13 -22.09 19.78
N CYS A 2 -6.15 -22.23 18.88
CA CYS A 2 -6.22 -21.70 17.52
C CYS A 2 -7.27 -22.54 16.76
N LEU A 3 -8.48 -22.02 16.63
CA LEU A 3 -9.46 -22.56 15.70
C LEU A 3 -8.87 -22.36 14.30
N LEU A 4 -8.42 -23.45 13.66
CA LEU A 4 -8.11 -23.46 12.24
C LEU A 4 -9.37 -22.98 11.52
N LYS A 5 -9.34 -21.73 11.07
CA LYS A 5 -10.35 -21.18 10.14
C LYS A 5 -10.23 -22.01 8.87
N ASN A 6 -11.12 -23.03 8.70
CA ASN A 6 -11.32 -23.70 7.41
C ASN A 6 -11.98 -22.69 6.47
N ILE A 7 -11.19 -21.75 6.00
CA ILE A 7 -11.62 -20.74 5.04
C ILE A 7 -11.41 -21.37 3.66
N ASN A 8 -12.48 -21.50 2.88
CA ASN A 8 -12.39 -21.75 1.44
C ASN A 8 -11.71 -20.53 0.80
N MET A 9 -10.38 -20.50 0.83
CA MET A 9 -9.58 -19.45 0.21
C MET A 9 -9.65 -19.64 -1.30
N LYS A 10 -10.18 -18.64 -1.99
CA LYS A 10 -10.14 -18.57 -3.45
C LYS A 10 -8.91 -17.78 -3.86
N TYR A 11 -8.08 -18.41 -4.66
CA TYR A 11 -6.92 -17.77 -5.29
C TYR A 11 -7.33 -17.35 -6.71
N ASP A 12 -7.18 -16.05 -7.03
CA ASP A 12 -7.48 -15.54 -8.37
C ASP A 12 -6.25 -14.81 -8.92
N ILE A 13 -5.85 -15.18 -10.14
CA ILE A 13 -4.73 -14.59 -10.85
C ILE A 13 -5.25 -14.10 -12.20
N ASN A 14 -5.12 -12.82 -12.44
CA ASN A 14 -5.45 -12.23 -13.72
C ASN A 14 -4.35 -11.23 -14.19
N HIS A 15 -4.62 -10.51 -15.27
CA HIS A 15 -3.64 -9.57 -15.82
C HIS A 15 -3.43 -8.33 -14.95
N GLU A 16 -4.37 -7.99 -14.08
CA GLU A 16 -4.37 -6.75 -13.29
C GLU A 16 -3.96 -6.99 -11.84
N PHE A 17 -4.20 -8.17 -11.29
CA PHE A 17 -3.89 -8.48 -9.89
C PHE A 17 -3.80 -9.98 -9.60
N VAL A 18 -3.23 -10.28 -8.44
CA VAL A 18 -3.33 -11.57 -7.77
C VAL A 18 -4.09 -11.36 -6.47
N SER A 19 -5.05 -12.24 -6.15
CA SER A 19 -5.82 -12.10 -4.91
C SER A 19 -5.99 -13.41 -4.15
N ILE A 20 -6.14 -13.28 -2.85
CA ILE A 20 -6.56 -14.33 -1.93
C ILE A 20 -7.80 -13.81 -1.20
N SER A 21 -8.92 -14.45 -1.39
CA SER A 21 -10.19 -14.00 -0.80
C SER A 21 -10.92 -15.13 -0.07
N SER A 22 -11.66 -14.75 0.96
CA SER A 22 -12.63 -15.57 1.65
C SER A 22 -14.04 -15.07 1.33
N GLN A 23 -15.02 -15.96 1.26
CA GLN A 23 -16.43 -15.57 1.10
C GLN A 23 -16.96 -14.74 2.28
N THR A 24 -16.30 -14.83 3.42
CA THR A 24 -16.62 -14.12 4.65
C THR A 24 -15.80 -12.85 4.86
N ALA A 25 -15.00 -12.45 3.86
CA ALA A 25 -14.16 -11.25 3.98
C ALA A 25 -15.00 -10.00 4.26
N THR A 26 -14.63 -9.30 5.32
CA THR A 26 -15.27 -8.07 5.78
C THR A 26 -14.37 -6.84 5.60
N HIS A 27 -13.08 -7.08 5.41
CA HIS A 27 -12.04 -6.07 5.22
C HIS A 27 -11.16 -6.42 4.02
N ARG A 28 -10.41 -5.45 3.54
CA ARG A 28 -9.52 -5.63 2.38
C ARG A 28 -8.16 -5.00 2.63
N ILE A 29 -7.11 -5.65 2.15
CA ILE A 29 -5.79 -5.06 1.99
C ILE A 29 -5.42 -5.08 0.51
N ILE A 30 -5.07 -3.92 -0.04
CA ILE A 30 -4.58 -3.76 -1.41
C ILE A 30 -3.10 -3.44 -1.34
N LEU A 31 -2.28 -4.20 -2.08
CA LEU A 31 -0.83 -4.14 -2.09
C LEU A 31 -0.35 -3.56 -3.42
N ILE A 32 0.62 -2.66 -3.36
CA ILE A 32 1.21 -1.98 -4.52
C ILE A 32 2.72 -2.15 -4.46
N HIS A 33 3.26 -2.99 -5.34
CA HIS A 33 4.68 -3.36 -5.38
C HIS A 33 5.59 -2.24 -5.85
N GLY A 34 6.90 -2.38 -5.60
CA GLY A 34 7.94 -1.47 -6.04
C GLY A 34 8.31 -1.63 -7.52
N TRP A 35 9.21 -0.75 -7.97
CA TRP A 35 9.79 -0.78 -9.31
C TRP A 35 10.62 -2.05 -9.52
N GLY A 36 10.39 -2.78 -10.61
CA GLY A 36 11.07 -4.03 -10.93
C GLY A 36 10.46 -5.30 -10.30
N ALA A 37 9.48 -5.17 -9.40
CA ALA A 37 8.73 -6.29 -8.83
C ALA A 37 7.46 -6.61 -9.64
N ASP A 38 6.63 -7.54 -9.18
CA ASP A 38 5.33 -7.87 -9.76
C ASP A 38 4.29 -8.11 -8.62
N ALA A 39 3.06 -8.41 -9.00
CA ALA A 39 1.94 -8.62 -8.08
C ALA A 39 2.20 -9.70 -7.00
N ASP A 40 3.00 -10.71 -7.28
CA ASP A 40 3.31 -11.78 -6.31
C ASP A 40 4.24 -11.34 -5.17
N ASP A 41 5.00 -10.26 -5.36
CA ASP A 41 6.08 -9.83 -4.47
C ASP A 41 5.59 -9.53 -3.04
N LEU A 42 4.49 -8.79 -2.91
CA LEU A 42 3.96 -8.40 -1.60
C LEU A 42 2.85 -9.33 -1.07
N LEU A 43 2.44 -10.34 -1.82
CA LEU A 43 1.29 -11.17 -1.46
C LEU A 43 1.50 -11.90 -0.12
N THR A 44 2.70 -12.43 0.11
CA THR A 44 3.06 -13.11 1.37
C THR A 44 3.00 -12.12 2.54
N LEU A 45 3.52 -10.90 2.37
CA LEU A 45 3.44 -9.86 3.39
C LEU A 45 1.98 -9.54 3.76
N GLY A 46 1.12 -9.35 2.76
CA GLY A 46 -0.30 -9.09 2.99
C GLY A 46 -0.98 -10.21 3.77
N LYS A 47 -0.66 -11.46 3.44
CA LYS A 47 -1.15 -12.64 4.14
C LYS A 47 -0.67 -12.68 5.60
N GLU A 48 0.62 -12.47 5.85
CA GLU A 48 1.20 -12.47 7.20
C GLU A 48 0.59 -11.37 8.09
N ILE A 49 0.32 -10.18 7.53
CA ILE A 49 -0.38 -9.11 8.26
C ILE A 49 -1.79 -9.54 8.63
N THR A 50 -2.55 -10.09 7.69
CA THR A 50 -3.98 -10.40 7.90
C THR A 50 -4.19 -11.63 8.76
N GLU A 51 -3.27 -12.59 8.80
CA GLU A 51 -3.31 -13.76 9.67
C GLU A 51 -3.19 -13.41 11.17
N LYS A 52 -2.61 -12.24 11.49
CA LYS A 52 -2.46 -11.75 12.88
C LYS A 52 -3.67 -10.94 13.38
N ILE A 53 -4.71 -10.80 12.56
CA ILE A 53 -5.88 -9.95 12.85
C ILE A 53 -7.14 -10.82 12.91
N ASP A 54 -8.05 -10.51 13.83
CA ASP A 54 -9.29 -11.29 14.02
C ASP A 54 -10.38 -11.02 12.97
N PHE A 55 -10.13 -10.17 12.00
CA PHE A 55 -11.04 -9.92 10.87
C PHE A 55 -10.73 -10.84 9.68
N ASP A 56 -11.75 -11.16 8.90
CA ASP A 56 -11.55 -11.85 7.62
C ASP A 56 -11.22 -10.83 6.52
N PHE A 57 -10.07 -11.02 5.90
CA PHE A 57 -9.55 -10.13 4.85
C PHE A 57 -9.61 -10.76 3.46
N GLU A 58 -9.89 -9.91 2.47
CA GLU A 58 -9.49 -10.09 1.09
C GLU A 58 -8.13 -9.42 0.88
N VAL A 59 -7.15 -10.16 0.36
CA VAL A 59 -5.81 -9.65 0.02
C VAL A 59 -5.73 -9.51 -1.50
N ILE A 60 -5.47 -8.33 -2.01
CA ILE A 60 -5.33 -8.04 -3.44
C ILE A 60 -3.97 -7.41 -3.66
N SER A 61 -3.15 -8.00 -4.51
CA SER A 61 -1.87 -7.43 -4.94
C SER A 61 -1.97 -6.98 -6.39
N LEU A 62 -1.92 -5.68 -6.62
CA LEU A 62 -2.09 -5.09 -7.95
C LEU A 62 -0.82 -5.26 -8.78
N ARG A 63 -1.02 -5.44 -10.09
CA ARG A 63 0.04 -5.55 -11.06
C ARG A 63 0.24 -4.23 -11.79
N ALA A 64 1.46 -3.69 -11.77
CA ALA A 64 1.78 -2.49 -12.53
C ALA A 64 1.65 -2.74 -14.05
N PRO A 65 1.14 -1.77 -14.83
CA PRO A 65 0.83 -1.98 -16.24
C PRO A 65 2.07 -2.08 -17.15
N GLY A 66 3.15 -1.38 -16.81
CA GLY A 66 4.37 -1.31 -17.60
C GLY A 66 5.33 -2.47 -17.33
N LEU A 67 6.04 -2.94 -18.35
CA LEU A 67 7.20 -3.81 -18.15
C LEU A 67 8.38 -2.98 -17.64
N HIS A 68 9.16 -3.58 -16.74
CA HIS A 68 10.42 -2.98 -16.32
C HIS A 68 11.43 -2.99 -17.49
N PRO A 69 12.32 -1.98 -17.63
CA PRO A 69 13.27 -1.90 -18.73
C PRO A 69 14.23 -3.10 -18.90
N SER A 70 14.46 -3.86 -17.82
CA SER A 70 15.25 -5.11 -17.91
C SER A 70 14.53 -6.25 -18.62
N GLY A 71 13.24 -6.13 -18.88
CA GLY A 71 12.37 -7.20 -19.40
C GLY A 71 11.84 -8.15 -18.33
N GLU A 72 12.26 -8.04 -17.09
CA GLU A 72 11.79 -8.82 -15.94
C GLU A 72 11.16 -7.89 -14.91
N GLY A 73 9.98 -8.28 -14.35
CA GLY A 73 9.22 -7.44 -13.43
C GLY A 73 8.50 -6.29 -14.13
N ARG A 74 7.96 -5.38 -13.32
CA ARG A 74 7.04 -4.32 -13.77
C ARG A 74 7.35 -2.97 -13.14
N GLN A 75 6.70 -1.93 -13.67
CA GLN A 75 6.80 -0.56 -13.18
C GLN A 75 5.48 0.17 -13.34
N TRP A 76 5.16 1.06 -12.41
CA TRP A 76 3.99 1.94 -12.51
C TRP A 76 4.23 3.04 -13.54
N TYR A 77 5.43 3.61 -13.55
CA TYR A 77 5.89 4.62 -14.51
C TYR A 77 7.42 4.57 -14.63
N GLY A 78 7.98 5.19 -15.66
CA GLY A 78 9.43 5.24 -15.87
C GLY A 78 10.16 6.03 -14.79
N LEU A 79 11.25 5.46 -14.23
CA LEU A 79 12.09 6.16 -13.25
C LEU A 79 13.40 6.70 -13.84
N TYR A 80 13.89 6.11 -14.90
CA TYR A 80 15.18 6.49 -15.49
C TYR A 80 15.04 6.65 -17.01
N PRO A 81 14.81 7.91 -17.52
CA PRO A 81 14.57 9.13 -16.77
C PRO A 81 13.19 9.16 -16.09
N HIS A 82 13.02 10.02 -15.08
CA HIS A 82 11.74 10.17 -14.39
C HIS A 82 10.64 10.66 -15.32
N ASP A 83 9.59 9.86 -15.47
CA ASP A 83 8.38 10.20 -16.23
C ASP A 83 7.27 10.67 -15.28
N TRP A 84 7.34 11.92 -14.84
CA TRP A 84 6.33 12.48 -13.94
C TRP A 84 4.95 12.66 -14.59
N ASN A 85 4.88 12.86 -15.91
CA ASN A 85 3.62 12.90 -16.61
C ASN A 85 2.97 11.52 -16.68
N GLY A 86 3.77 10.48 -16.94
CA GLY A 86 3.34 9.09 -16.86
C GLY A 86 2.88 8.74 -15.45
N ALA A 87 3.60 9.18 -14.42
CA ALA A 87 3.21 8.97 -13.02
C ALA A 87 1.82 9.52 -12.71
N GLU A 88 1.50 10.75 -13.12
CA GLU A 88 0.17 11.34 -12.93
C GLU A 88 -0.91 10.54 -13.66
N GLY A 89 -0.63 10.09 -14.88
CA GLY A 89 -1.53 9.24 -15.66
C GLY A 89 -1.84 7.92 -14.95
N GLU A 90 -0.82 7.24 -14.43
CA GLU A 90 -0.97 5.97 -13.71
C GLU A 90 -1.62 6.14 -12.33
N VAL A 91 -1.36 7.24 -11.62
CA VAL A 91 -2.10 7.58 -10.38
C VAL A 91 -3.59 7.73 -10.66
N ASN A 92 -3.98 8.37 -11.75
CA ASN A 92 -5.39 8.53 -12.12
C ASN A 92 -6.05 7.18 -12.49
N LYS A 93 -5.32 6.28 -13.16
CA LYS A 93 -5.80 4.90 -13.44
C LYS A 93 -5.93 4.10 -12.15
N LEU A 94 -4.92 4.15 -11.27
CA LEU A 94 -4.98 3.50 -9.96
C LEU A 94 -6.17 4.01 -9.14
N LEU A 95 -6.41 5.33 -9.15
CA LEU A 95 -7.55 5.94 -8.47
C LEU A 95 -8.89 5.39 -9.00
N ALA A 96 -9.02 5.21 -10.32
CA ALA A 96 -10.20 4.61 -10.92
C ALA A 96 -10.35 3.13 -10.51
N THR A 97 -9.27 2.36 -10.54
CA THR A 97 -9.24 0.95 -10.09
C THR A 97 -9.65 0.84 -8.62
N LEU A 98 -9.08 1.67 -7.74
CA LEU A 98 -9.40 1.65 -6.31
C LEU A 98 -10.88 1.99 -6.04
N LYS A 99 -11.47 2.90 -6.81
CA LYS A 99 -12.91 3.21 -6.71
C LYS A 99 -13.80 2.02 -7.08
N ASN A 100 -13.39 1.16 -8.00
CA ASN A 100 -14.14 -0.05 -8.36
C ASN A 100 -14.17 -1.09 -7.23
N PHE A 101 -13.24 -1.00 -6.28
CA PHE A 101 -13.25 -1.82 -5.07
C PHE A 101 -14.16 -1.27 -3.95
N ASP A 102 -14.80 -0.11 -4.13
CA ASP A 102 -15.81 0.39 -3.18
C ASP A 102 -17.14 -0.32 -3.41
N THR A 103 -17.40 -1.35 -2.62
CA THR A 103 -18.59 -2.19 -2.75
C THR A 103 -19.45 -2.16 -1.48
N ASP A 104 -20.71 -2.57 -1.58
CA ASP A 104 -21.59 -2.70 -0.42
C ASP A 104 -21.07 -3.72 0.60
N GLN A 105 -20.34 -4.75 0.14
CA GLN A 105 -19.76 -5.76 1.01
C GLN A 105 -18.52 -5.23 1.74
N ILE A 106 -17.57 -4.62 1.02
CA ILE A 106 -16.33 -4.08 1.58
C ILE A 106 -16.10 -2.68 1.01
N SER A 107 -16.40 -1.66 1.81
CA SER A 107 -16.18 -0.27 1.42
C SER A 107 -14.71 0.13 1.51
N LEU A 108 -14.35 1.25 0.86
CA LEU A 108 -13.01 1.83 0.98
C LEU A 108 -12.62 2.18 2.43
N LYS A 109 -13.59 2.50 3.30
CA LYS A 109 -13.34 2.71 4.73
C LYS A 109 -12.84 1.47 5.46
N LYS A 110 -13.10 0.28 4.91
CA LYS A 110 -12.62 -1.02 5.41
C LYS A 110 -11.46 -1.56 4.56
N THR A 111 -10.82 -0.69 3.78
CA THR A 111 -9.72 -1.04 2.88
C THR A 111 -8.44 -0.37 3.35
N ILE A 112 -7.39 -1.17 3.44
CA ILE A 112 -6.00 -0.77 3.69
C ILE A 112 -5.29 -0.72 2.35
N LEU A 113 -4.55 0.35 2.08
CA LEU A 113 -3.70 0.48 0.91
C LEU A 113 -2.24 0.48 1.36
N LEU A 114 -1.49 -0.59 1.06
CA LEU A 114 -0.09 -0.73 1.41
C LEU A 114 0.77 -0.69 0.16
N GLY A 115 1.77 0.18 0.14
CA GLY A 115 2.72 0.27 -0.95
C GLY A 115 4.17 0.24 -0.49
N PHE A 116 5.05 -0.25 -1.37
CA PHE A 116 6.50 -0.23 -1.17
C PHE A 116 7.18 0.58 -2.27
N SER A 117 8.13 1.45 -1.91
CA SER A 117 8.97 2.22 -2.85
C SER A 117 8.12 3.00 -3.86
N GLN A 118 8.23 2.75 -5.17
CA GLN A 118 7.38 3.33 -6.21
C GLN A 118 5.88 3.08 -5.93
N GLY A 119 5.53 1.88 -5.45
CA GLY A 119 4.16 1.57 -5.04
C GLY A 119 3.69 2.38 -3.83
N ALA A 120 4.59 2.76 -2.92
CA ALA A 120 4.24 3.65 -1.80
C ALA A 120 3.97 5.08 -2.29
N ALA A 121 4.74 5.59 -3.26
CA ALA A 121 4.47 6.88 -3.90
C ALA A 121 3.08 6.89 -4.57
N MET A 122 2.75 5.81 -5.29
CA MET A 122 1.41 5.61 -5.89
C MET A 122 0.31 5.55 -4.84
N ALA A 123 0.53 4.80 -3.74
CA ALA A 123 -0.44 4.65 -2.65
C ALA A 123 -0.73 5.97 -1.94
N ILE A 124 0.28 6.78 -1.70
CA ILE A 124 0.15 8.11 -1.11
C ILE A 124 -0.67 9.01 -2.03
N ASP A 125 -0.29 9.14 -3.30
CA ASP A 125 -0.93 10.08 -4.20
C ASP A 125 -2.40 9.71 -4.49
N ALA A 126 -2.68 8.46 -4.85
CA ALA A 126 -4.05 8.00 -5.09
C ALA A 126 -4.86 7.92 -3.78
N GLY A 127 -4.26 7.42 -2.70
CA GLY A 127 -4.94 7.14 -1.45
C GLY A 127 -5.46 8.37 -0.73
N PHE A 128 -4.72 9.49 -0.76
CA PHE A 128 -5.18 10.75 -0.15
C PHE A 128 -6.38 11.40 -0.85
N ARG A 129 -6.76 10.90 -2.03
CA ARG A 129 -7.97 11.31 -2.77
C ARG A 129 -9.20 10.45 -2.42
N LEU A 130 -9.02 9.41 -1.58
CA LEU A 130 -10.05 8.43 -1.23
C LEU A 130 -10.32 8.40 0.28
N ASN A 131 -11.46 7.85 0.67
CA ASN A 131 -11.82 7.66 2.07
C ASN A 131 -11.42 6.26 2.54
N LEU A 132 -10.11 5.97 2.49
CA LEU A 132 -9.53 4.70 2.92
C LEU A 132 -9.54 4.56 4.45
N GLY A 133 -9.57 3.31 4.92
CA GLY A 133 -9.39 2.98 6.33
C GLY A 133 -7.97 3.27 6.83
N LEU A 134 -6.96 2.93 6.02
CA LEU A 134 -5.55 3.15 6.34
C LEU A 134 -4.70 3.18 5.05
N ILE A 135 -3.67 4.04 5.04
CA ILE A 135 -2.56 3.96 4.09
C ILE A 135 -1.31 3.52 4.86
N VAL A 136 -0.58 2.55 4.32
CA VAL A 136 0.75 2.14 4.78
C VAL A 136 1.75 2.38 3.66
N ALA A 137 2.72 3.24 3.89
CA ALA A 137 3.71 3.63 2.90
C ALA A 137 5.11 3.25 3.37
N CYS A 138 5.73 2.26 2.72
CA CYS A 138 7.06 1.77 3.04
C CYS A 138 8.09 2.33 2.06
N SER A 139 9.11 3.05 2.53
CA SER A 139 10.19 3.66 1.73
C SER A 139 9.68 4.44 0.52
N GLY A 140 8.59 5.22 0.71
CA GLY A 140 7.95 5.99 -0.34
C GLY A 140 8.48 7.42 -0.47
N TYR A 141 8.03 8.10 -1.52
CA TYR A 141 8.35 9.50 -1.81
C TYR A 141 7.13 10.23 -2.37
N PRO A 142 7.02 11.56 -2.23
CA PRO A 142 5.94 12.32 -2.82
C PRO A 142 6.22 12.56 -4.31
N HIS A 143 5.20 12.44 -5.17
CA HIS A 143 5.29 12.95 -6.54
C HIS A 143 5.37 14.49 -6.54
N PRO A 144 5.96 15.13 -7.56
CA PRO A 144 6.08 16.58 -7.60
C PRO A 144 4.74 17.33 -7.53
N SER A 145 3.69 16.76 -8.11
CA SER A 145 2.33 17.31 -8.11
C SER A 145 1.49 16.87 -6.91
N TRP A 146 2.05 16.04 -6.01
CA TRP A 146 1.30 15.53 -4.88
C TRP A 146 0.86 16.63 -3.92
N ALA A 147 -0.39 16.64 -3.58
CA ALA A 147 -0.98 17.52 -2.59
C ALA A 147 -1.95 16.74 -1.70
N LEU A 148 -2.00 17.14 -0.43
CA LEU A 148 -2.97 16.57 0.50
C LEU A 148 -4.39 16.89 0.05
N GLY A 149 -5.16 15.84 -0.21
CA GLY A 149 -6.59 15.95 -0.47
C GLY A 149 -7.40 16.24 0.79
N GLU A 150 -8.69 16.49 0.63
CA GLU A 150 -9.61 16.75 1.75
C GLU A 150 -9.87 15.50 2.62
N LYS A 151 -9.67 14.30 2.08
CA LYS A 151 -10.03 13.04 2.76
C LYS A 151 -9.05 12.66 3.87
N CYS A 152 -7.77 12.91 3.71
CA CYS A 152 -6.71 12.63 4.69
C CYS A 152 -6.94 11.34 5.49
N PRO A 153 -6.88 10.15 4.88
CA PRO A 153 -7.02 8.89 5.62
C PRO A 153 -5.89 8.72 6.67
N PRO A 154 -6.05 7.84 7.67
CA PRO A 154 -4.96 7.45 8.55
C PRO A 154 -3.74 7.00 7.75
N LEU A 155 -2.54 7.33 8.23
CA LEU A 155 -1.27 7.05 7.55
C LEU A 155 -0.25 6.46 8.51
N ILE A 156 0.38 5.36 8.10
CA ILE A 156 1.61 4.82 8.68
C ILE A 156 2.68 4.87 7.61
N ILE A 157 3.83 5.45 7.93
CA ILE A 157 5.03 5.49 7.09
C ILE A 157 6.10 4.66 7.77
N SER A 158 6.80 3.80 7.02
CA SER A 158 7.98 3.09 7.49
C SER A 158 9.15 3.34 6.55
N HIS A 159 10.36 3.62 7.10
CA HIS A 159 11.51 3.95 6.28
C HIS A 159 12.82 3.56 6.98
N GLY A 160 13.75 2.94 6.23
CA GLY A 160 15.08 2.62 6.71
C GLY A 160 15.95 3.87 6.84
N LEU A 161 16.68 3.99 7.95
CA LEU A 161 17.60 5.13 8.20
C LEU A 161 18.75 5.19 7.20
N PHE A 162 19.12 4.05 6.64
CA PHE A 162 20.24 3.89 5.70
C PHE A 162 19.76 3.58 4.28
N ASP A 163 18.51 3.95 3.95
CA ASP A 163 17.94 3.77 2.61
C ASP A 163 18.74 4.59 1.60
N ASP A 164 19.45 3.90 0.71
CA ASP A 164 20.33 4.45 -0.32
C ASP A 164 19.64 4.60 -1.69
N VAL A 165 18.37 4.18 -1.77
CA VAL A 165 17.53 4.29 -2.98
C VAL A 165 16.59 5.48 -2.88
N VAL A 166 15.85 5.58 -1.78
CA VAL A 166 14.94 6.69 -1.47
C VAL A 166 15.40 7.36 -0.18
N PRO A 167 15.86 8.61 -0.22
CA PRO A 167 16.29 9.32 0.99
C PRO A 167 15.15 9.42 2.01
N ILE A 168 15.44 9.15 3.30
CA ILE A 168 14.47 9.17 4.39
C ILE A 168 13.75 10.53 4.52
N GLU A 169 14.38 11.61 4.08
CA GLU A 169 13.82 12.96 4.04
C GLU A 169 12.53 13.03 3.25
N ALA A 170 12.34 12.16 2.25
CA ALA A 170 11.10 12.04 1.50
C ALA A 170 9.93 11.65 2.42
N SER A 171 10.09 10.61 3.23
CA SER A 171 9.10 10.17 4.22
C SER A 171 8.88 11.19 5.35
N ARG A 172 9.95 11.80 5.85
CA ARG A 172 9.87 12.88 6.85
C ARG A 172 9.09 14.08 6.33
N SER A 173 9.26 14.43 5.06
CA SER A 173 8.52 15.52 4.41
C SER A 173 7.01 15.21 4.32
N ILE A 174 6.65 13.99 3.89
CA ILE A 174 5.25 13.54 3.84
C ILE A 174 4.64 13.58 5.24
N TYR A 175 5.31 12.98 6.23
CA TYR A 175 4.85 12.96 7.62
C TYR A 175 4.57 14.36 8.15
N LYS A 176 5.50 15.28 7.98
CA LYS A 176 5.37 16.68 8.41
C LYS A 176 4.15 17.36 7.80
N GLN A 177 3.94 17.19 6.49
CA GLN A 177 2.82 17.79 5.78
C GLN A 177 1.47 17.23 6.27
N VAL A 178 1.36 15.90 6.42
CA VAL A 178 0.14 15.25 6.88
C VAL A 178 -0.16 15.60 8.33
N LYS A 179 0.85 15.52 9.22
CA LYS A 179 0.70 15.81 10.65
C LYS A 179 0.21 17.22 10.93
N CYS A 180 0.62 18.18 10.12
CA CYS A 180 0.18 19.58 10.26
C CYS A 180 -1.29 19.81 9.84
N LYS A 181 -1.84 18.93 8.99
CA LYS A 181 -3.17 19.15 8.37
C LYS A 181 -4.25 18.16 8.81
N SER A 182 -3.86 17.05 9.44
CA SER A 182 -4.78 15.98 9.85
C SER A 182 -4.70 15.71 11.34
N SER A 183 -5.86 15.59 11.99
CA SER A 183 -5.99 15.10 13.37
C SER A 183 -6.04 13.58 13.45
N LYS A 184 -6.12 12.88 12.31
CA LYS A 184 -6.15 11.42 12.26
C LYS A 184 -4.78 10.82 12.57
N LEU A 185 -4.76 9.51 12.77
CA LEU A 185 -3.51 8.75 12.92
C LEU A 185 -2.53 9.11 11.80
N CYS A 186 -1.35 9.57 12.20
CA CYS A 186 -0.22 9.76 11.31
C CYS A 186 1.05 9.40 12.09
N GLU A 187 1.70 8.31 11.72
CA GLU A 187 2.91 7.80 12.37
C GLU A 187 4.03 7.59 11.37
N LEU A 188 5.25 7.90 11.78
CA LEU A 188 6.49 7.63 11.05
C LEU A 188 7.34 6.68 11.89
N ILE A 189 7.68 5.53 11.31
CA ILE A 189 8.53 4.50 11.89
C ILE A 189 9.85 4.51 11.12
N GLU A 190 10.89 4.95 11.78
CA GLU A 190 12.25 4.89 11.27
C GLU A 190 12.94 3.68 11.89
N PHE A 191 13.62 2.86 11.08
CA PHE A 191 14.29 1.66 11.54
C PHE A 191 15.72 1.56 11.02
N ASP A 192 16.57 0.83 11.76
CA ASP A 192 17.96 0.57 11.36
C ASP A 192 17.99 -0.44 10.21
N GLY A 193 17.89 0.08 8.99
CA GLY A 193 17.84 -0.73 7.77
C GLY A 193 17.98 0.10 6.50
N PHE A 194 17.98 -0.59 5.37
CA PHE A 194 18.15 -0.04 4.02
C PHE A 194 16.79 0.08 3.31
N HIS A 195 16.79 -0.02 1.97
CA HIS A 195 15.58 0.00 1.14
C HIS A 195 14.80 -1.30 1.22
N GLN A 196 14.06 -1.50 2.30
CA GLN A 196 13.35 -2.74 2.61
C GLN A 196 12.11 -2.50 3.47
N ILE A 197 11.27 -3.52 3.62
CA ILE A 197 10.20 -3.54 4.62
C ILE A 197 10.72 -4.24 5.87
N ASP A 198 10.68 -3.55 7.02
CA ASP A 198 11.09 -4.14 8.30
C ASP A 198 10.09 -5.21 8.77
N SER A 199 10.61 -6.36 9.21
CA SER A 199 9.78 -7.46 9.75
C SER A 199 8.95 -7.07 10.97
N ASN A 200 9.46 -6.17 11.83
CA ASN A 200 8.74 -5.67 12.99
C ASN A 200 7.51 -4.82 12.62
N LEU A 201 7.50 -4.29 11.38
CA LEU A 201 6.38 -3.52 10.86
C LEU A 201 5.09 -4.36 10.80
N ILE A 202 5.19 -5.67 10.54
CA ILE A 202 4.03 -6.56 10.44
C ILE A 202 3.23 -6.56 11.75
N ASP A 203 3.91 -6.75 12.89
CA ASP A 203 3.26 -6.74 14.20
C ASP A 203 2.68 -5.38 14.55
N PHE A 204 3.42 -4.32 14.23
CA PHE A 204 2.97 -2.95 14.45
C PHE A 204 1.70 -2.63 13.64
N ILE A 205 1.71 -2.91 12.34
CA ILE A 205 0.55 -2.67 11.45
C ILE A 205 -0.64 -3.49 11.92
N SER A 206 -0.48 -4.78 12.23
CA SER A 206 -1.55 -5.66 12.67
C SER A 206 -2.22 -5.14 13.94
N THR A 207 -1.42 -4.66 14.91
CA THR A 207 -1.93 -4.03 16.14
C THR A 207 -2.70 -2.74 15.83
N LYS A 208 -2.19 -1.89 14.94
CA LYS A 208 -2.87 -0.63 14.57
C LYS A 208 -4.17 -0.89 13.82
N ILE A 209 -4.19 -1.83 12.89
CA ILE A 209 -5.41 -2.23 12.17
C ILE A 209 -6.49 -2.65 13.16
N SER A 210 -6.18 -3.51 14.13
CA SER A 210 -7.12 -3.96 15.17
C SER A 210 -7.65 -2.80 16.06
N SER A 211 -6.97 -1.67 16.08
CA SER A 211 -7.40 -0.48 16.83
C SER A 211 -8.18 0.53 15.98
N ILE A 212 -8.08 0.47 14.65
CA ILE A 212 -8.74 1.37 13.70
C ILE A 212 -10.13 0.83 13.32
N PHE A 213 -10.26 -0.48 13.19
CA PHE A 213 -11.48 -1.17 12.80
C PHE A 213 -12.14 -1.89 13.96
#